data_57f0a4cb2fe61f95f59859b04da89f10
#
_entry.id   57f0a4cb2fe61f95f59859b04da89f10
#
_cell.length_a   1.000
_cell.length_b   1.000
_cell.length_c   1.000
_cell.angle_alpha   90.00
_cell.angle_beta   90.00
_cell.angle_gamma   90.00
#
_symmetry.space_group_name_H-M   'P 1'
#
loop_
_entity.id
_entity.type
_entity.pdbx_description
1 polymer ?
#
loop_
_entity_poly.entity_id
_entity_poly.type
_entity_poly.pdbx_seq_one_letter_code
_entity_poly.pdbx_strand_id
1 'polypeptide(L)'
;LGQNLFCTGLKVAKLYLEEAGLLPELEQLGFGIVAYACTTCNGMSGALDPRIEQQIIERDLYTTAVLSGNRNFDGRIHPYAKQAFLASPPLVVAYALAGTIRFDIEKDALGIDAQGKPIYLNDLWPTDEEIDDVVARHVKPEQFKQIYIQMFKLDEHMAKQKPLYDWRPMSTYIRRPPYWEGALAGERRLSAMRPLAILGDNITTDHLSPSNAILATSAAGEYLLKMGVPEQDFNSYATHRGDHLTAQRATFANPKLFNEMVQEEGKVKQGSLARIEPEGLVTRMWEVIETYMDRKQPLIIIAGADYGQGSSRDWAAKGVRLAGVEAIVAEGFERIHRTNLVGMGVLPLQFKTGTDRHTLQLDGTELYDVVGDIKPGVDLTLVITRTQGANKGEQQKVTVTCRLDTADEVSVYQAGGVLQRFAQDFLAQ
;
A
#
# COMPACT_ATOMS: atom_id res chain seq x y z
N LEU A 1 4.95 2.44 29.28
CA LEU A 1 4.83 3.76 28.65
C LEU A 1 4.37 3.56 27.21
N GLY A 2 3.24 4.15 26.83
CA GLY A 2 2.68 4.10 25.50
C GLY A 2 2.43 5.51 24.97
N GLN A 3 2.25 5.63 23.66
CA GLN A 3 1.80 6.87 23.02
C GLN A 3 0.36 6.65 22.57
N ASN A 4 -0.57 7.47 23.06
CA ASN A 4 -1.97 7.44 22.69
C ASN A 4 -2.24 8.46 21.58
N LEU A 5 -3.03 8.06 20.57
CA LEU A 5 -3.37 8.89 19.44
C LEU A 5 -4.85 8.80 19.14
N PHE A 6 -5.46 9.90 18.76
CA PHE A 6 -6.86 9.95 18.37
C PHE A 6 -7.02 10.55 16.97
N CYS A 7 -7.64 9.78 16.08
CA CYS A 7 -8.00 10.23 14.73
C CYS A 7 -9.50 9.99 14.54
N THR A 8 -10.26 11.06 14.46
CA THR A 8 -11.68 10.96 14.14
C THR A 8 -11.88 10.74 12.64
N GLY A 9 -12.84 9.91 12.25
CA GLY A 9 -13.17 9.71 10.83
C GLY A 9 -13.64 10.99 10.13
N LEU A 10 -14.28 11.90 10.86
CA LEU A 10 -14.88 13.13 10.34
C LEU A 10 -14.46 14.34 11.18
N LYS A 11 -14.19 15.47 10.53
CA LYS A 11 -13.84 16.71 11.21
C LYS A 11 -14.94 17.22 12.16
N VAL A 12 -16.20 16.94 11.85
CA VAL A 12 -17.35 17.30 12.71
C VAL A 12 -17.31 16.57 14.06
N ALA A 13 -16.67 15.41 14.13
CA ALA A 13 -16.57 14.64 15.38
C ALA A 13 -15.91 15.44 16.51
N LYS A 14 -14.96 16.32 16.16
CA LYS A 14 -14.36 17.23 17.14
C LYS A 14 -15.42 18.09 17.82
N LEU A 15 -16.33 18.68 17.05
CA LEU A 15 -17.33 19.62 17.57
C LEU A 15 -18.30 18.95 18.56
N TYR A 16 -18.82 17.77 18.23
CA TYR A 16 -19.75 17.11 19.15
C TYR A 16 -19.04 16.50 20.38
N LEU A 17 -17.79 16.07 20.26
CA LEU A 17 -17.00 15.62 21.40
C LEU A 17 -16.62 16.77 22.35
N GLU A 18 -16.31 17.96 21.80
CA GLU A 18 -16.10 19.18 22.58
C GLU A 18 -17.38 19.61 23.31
N GLU A 19 -18.53 19.65 22.61
CA GLU A 19 -19.82 20.02 23.17
C GLU A 19 -20.29 19.03 24.24
N ALA A 20 -19.99 17.74 24.07
CA ALA A 20 -20.27 16.70 25.05
C ALA A 20 -19.33 16.72 26.25
N GLY A 21 -18.27 17.55 26.24
CA GLY A 21 -17.25 17.58 27.30
C GLY A 21 -16.32 16.38 27.32
N LEU A 22 -16.34 15.52 26.29
CA LEU A 22 -15.56 14.27 26.25
C LEU A 22 -14.12 14.50 25.78
N LEU A 23 -13.88 15.51 24.92
CA LEU A 23 -12.56 15.72 24.35
C LEU A 23 -11.52 16.12 25.38
N PRO A 24 -11.78 17.02 26.36
CA PRO A 24 -10.81 17.34 27.42
C PRO A 24 -10.40 16.12 28.25
N GLU A 25 -11.32 15.23 28.53
CA GLU A 25 -11.06 14.01 29.29
C GLU A 25 -10.17 13.03 28.51
N LEU A 26 -10.45 12.87 27.19
CA LEU A 26 -9.59 12.09 26.30
C LEU A 26 -8.18 12.66 26.21
N GLU A 27 -8.04 13.99 26.15
CA GLU A 27 -6.74 14.67 26.12
C GLU A 27 -5.95 14.46 27.41
N GLN A 28 -6.60 14.44 28.58
CA GLN A 28 -5.96 14.09 29.86
C GLN A 28 -5.40 12.66 29.86
N LEU A 29 -6.05 11.73 29.16
CA LEU A 29 -5.56 10.37 28.93
C LEU A 29 -4.51 10.28 27.81
N GLY A 30 -4.13 11.41 27.19
CA GLY A 30 -3.15 11.48 26.13
C GLY A 30 -3.74 11.26 24.72
N PHE A 31 -5.07 11.16 24.57
CA PHE A 31 -5.75 11.01 23.28
C PHE A 31 -6.08 12.37 22.63
N GLY A 32 -5.06 13.14 22.27
CA GLY A 32 -5.27 14.36 21.49
C GLY A 32 -5.63 14.05 20.02
N ILE A 33 -6.46 14.89 19.41
CA ILE A 33 -6.78 14.78 17.97
C ILE A 33 -5.56 15.21 17.15
N VAL A 34 -4.92 14.27 16.48
CA VAL A 34 -3.73 14.51 15.65
C VAL A 34 -4.05 14.67 14.18
N ALA A 35 -5.14 14.05 13.72
CA ALA A 35 -5.59 14.13 12.32
C ALA A 35 -7.03 13.65 12.18
N TYR A 36 -7.53 13.69 10.94
CA TYR A 36 -8.85 13.20 10.55
C TYR A 36 -8.75 12.12 9.48
N ALA A 37 -9.79 11.30 9.32
CA ALA A 37 -9.90 10.20 8.38
C ALA A 37 -9.02 8.98 8.72
N CYS A 38 -8.61 8.20 7.70
CA CYS A 38 -7.93 6.92 7.86
C CYS A 38 -6.44 7.05 8.22
N THR A 39 -6.07 7.94 9.13
CA THR A 39 -4.67 8.23 9.44
C THR A 39 -3.99 7.06 10.14
N THR A 40 -4.51 6.62 11.27
CA THR A 40 -3.90 5.54 12.08
C THR A 40 -3.96 4.19 11.37
N CYS A 41 -5.08 3.84 10.76
CA CYS A 41 -5.24 2.55 10.09
C CYS A 41 -4.36 2.40 8.82
N ASN A 42 -3.78 3.47 8.35
CA ASN A 42 -2.94 3.50 7.15
C ASN A 42 -1.45 3.73 7.44
N GLY A 43 -1.04 3.60 8.70
CA GLY A 43 0.36 3.79 9.11
C GLY A 43 0.82 5.25 9.07
N MET A 44 -0.10 6.21 9.17
CA MET A 44 0.19 7.65 9.17
C MET A 44 0.05 8.28 10.56
N SER A 45 0.25 7.50 11.60
CA SER A 45 0.13 7.94 12.99
C SER A 45 1.25 8.89 13.44
N GLY A 46 2.21 9.18 12.56
CA GLY A 46 3.35 10.04 12.87
C GLY A 46 4.52 9.28 13.51
N ALA A 47 5.57 10.03 13.85
CA ALA A 47 6.74 9.48 14.52
C ALA A 47 6.44 9.21 16.00
N LEU A 48 7.14 8.22 16.57
CA LEU A 48 7.16 8.01 18.01
C LEU A 48 7.97 9.14 18.69
N ASP A 49 7.73 9.33 20.00
CA ASP A 49 8.66 10.13 20.82
C ASP A 49 10.08 9.57 20.65
N PRO A 50 11.08 10.39 20.28
CA PRO A 50 12.43 9.91 19.99
C PRO A 50 13.05 9.07 21.12
N ARG A 51 12.69 9.36 22.38
CA ARG A 51 13.17 8.60 23.54
C ARG A 51 12.55 7.20 23.60
N ILE A 52 11.29 7.06 23.21
CA ILE A 52 10.60 5.77 23.12
C ILE A 52 11.18 4.97 21.95
N GLU A 53 11.33 5.59 20.79
CA GLU A 53 11.90 4.97 19.58
C GLU A 53 13.31 4.43 19.87
N GLN A 54 14.18 5.26 20.46
CA GLN A 54 15.54 4.86 20.83
C GLN A 54 15.54 3.62 21.74
N GLN A 55 14.69 3.58 22.78
CA GLN A 55 14.61 2.41 23.67
C GLN A 55 14.10 1.15 22.95
N ILE A 56 13.18 1.29 22.00
CA ILE A 56 12.70 0.16 21.21
C ILE A 56 13.84 -0.43 20.38
N ILE A 57 14.62 0.42 19.72
CA ILE A 57 15.74 0.01 18.85
C ILE A 57 16.88 -0.59 19.69
N GLU A 58 17.36 0.13 20.70
CA GLU A 58 18.52 -0.29 21.50
C GLU A 58 18.29 -1.60 22.27
N ARG A 59 17.06 -1.84 22.70
CA ARG A 59 16.70 -2.99 23.54
C ARG A 59 15.95 -4.07 22.78
N ASP A 60 15.74 -3.92 21.47
CA ASP A 60 14.92 -4.80 20.63
C ASP A 60 13.56 -5.15 21.26
N LEU A 61 12.87 -4.11 21.76
CA LEU A 61 11.62 -4.33 22.48
C LEU A 61 10.53 -4.86 21.58
N TYR A 62 9.77 -5.82 22.11
CA TYR A 62 8.57 -6.34 21.44
C TYR A 62 7.38 -5.43 21.74
N THR A 63 7.19 -4.42 20.89
CA THR A 63 6.13 -3.43 21.05
C THR A 63 4.84 -3.87 20.35
N THR A 64 3.72 -3.48 20.93
CA THR A 64 2.38 -3.81 20.43
C THR A 64 1.53 -2.55 20.28
N ALA A 65 0.60 -2.57 19.32
CA ALA A 65 -0.41 -1.55 19.14
C ALA A 65 -1.80 -2.13 19.44
N VAL A 66 -2.65 -1.38 20.13
CA VAL A 66 -4.09 -1.64 20.24
C VAL A 66 -4.81 -0.49 19.56
N LEU A 67 -5.66 -0.78 18.58
CA LEU A 67 -6.27 0.26 17.76
C LEU A 67 -7.69 -0.09 17.31
N SER A 68 -8.51 0.93 17.11
CA SER A 68 -9.73 0.84 16.32
C SER A 68 -9.45 1.29 14.90
N GLY A 69 -9.51 0.37 13.96
CA GLY A 69 -9.14 0.63 12.58
C GLY A 69 -8.97 -0.65 11.77
N ASN A 70 -8.06 -0.63 10.81
CA ASN A 70 -7.75 -1.78 9.98
C ASN A 70 -6.27 -2.15 10.07
N ARG A 71 -5.98 -3.45 9.92
CA ARG A 71 -4.63 -4.00 9.90
C ARG A 71 -4.57 -5.11 8.84
N ASN A 72 -3.64 -5.00 7.88
CA ASN A 72 -3.46 -6.03 6.85
C ASN A 72 -2.23 -6.92 7.14
N PHE A 73 -1.15 -6.33 7.69
CA PHE A 73 0.08 -7.06 7.99
C PHE A 73 0.85 -6.39 9.14
N ASP A 74 1.82 -7.11 9.68
CA ASP A 74 2.67 -6.61 10.77
C ASP A 74 3.53 -5.42 10.32
N GLY A 75 3.64 -4.40 11.18
CA GLY A 75 4.35 -3.17 10.90
C GLY A 75 3.59 -2.14 10.07
N ARG A 76 2.36 -2.45 9.60
CA ARG A 76 1.55 -1.48 8.85
C ARG A 76 1.15 -0.26 9.68
N ILE A 77 0.82 -0.47 10.96
CA ILE A 77 0.39 0.62 11.86
C ILE A 77 1.58 1.52 12.20
N HIS A 78 2.70 0.92 12.54
CA HIS A 78 3.96 1.60 12.75
C HIS A 78 5.11 0.62 12.49
N PRO A 79 6.25 1.05 11.89
CA PRO A 79 7.36 0.15 11.58
C PRO A 79 7.91 -0.62 12.80
N TYR A 80 7.87 0.00 13.96
CA TYR A 80 8.34 -0.60 15.21
C TYR A 80 7.27 -1.39 15.98
N ALA A 81 6.00 -1.39 15.55
CA ALA A 81 4.97 -2.23 16.15
C ALA A 81 5.06 -3.65 15.59
N LYS A 82 5.63 -4.57 16.35
CA LYS A 82 5.79 -5.99 15.96
C LYS A 82 4.48 -6.76 15.99
N GLN A 83 3.44 -6.24 16.68
CA GLN A 83 2.12 -6.83 16.79
C GLN A 83 1.05 -5.74 16.92
N ALA A 84 -0.16 -6.01 16.43
CA ALA A 84 -1.28 -5.09 16.54
C ALA A 84 -2.59 -5.85 16.80
N PHE A 85 -3.41 -5.31 17.70
CA PHE A 85 -4.71 -5.85 18.08
C PHE A 85 -5.81 -4.88 17.69
N LEU A 86 -6.88 -5.40 17.09
CA LEU A 86 -8.06 -4.61 16.75
C LEU A 86 -9.06 -4.66 17.91
N ALA A 87 -9.53 -3.51 18.32
CA ALA A 87 -10.54 -3.35 19.35
C ALA A 87 -11.52 -2.22 19.01
N SER A 88 -12.67 -2.15 19.66
CA SER A 88 -13.56 -1.00 19.57
C SER A 88 -12.92 0.25 20.19
N PRO A 89 -13.33 1.48 19.80
CA PRO A 89 -12.76 2.69 20.40
C PRO A 89 -12.78 2.71 21.93
N PRO A 90 -13.88 2.34 22.62
CA PRO A 90 -13.91 2.28 24.08
C PRO A 90 -12.90 1.28 24.66
N LEU A 91 -12.72 0.11 24.04
CA LEU A 91 -11.74 -0.86 24.50
C LEU A 91 -10.29 -0.39 24.26
N VAL A 92 -10.01 0.39 23.22
CA VAL A 92 -8.69 1.01 23.02
C VAL A 92 -8.37 1.92 24.21
N VAL A 93 -9.35 2.73 24.66
CA VAL A 93 -9.18 3.58 25.86
C VAL A 93 -8.97 2.73 27.11
N ALA A 94 -9.75 1.67 27.29
CA ALA A 94 -9.61 0.77 28.43
C ALA A 94 -8.22 0.09 28.49
N TYR A 95 -7.70 -0.40 27.36
CA TYR A 95 -6.33 -0.96 27.29
C TYR A 95 -5.24 0.09 27.49
N ALA A 96 -5.49 1.35 27.11
CA ALA A 96 -4.58 2.44 27.43
C ALA A 96 -4.50 2.71 28.93
N LEU A 97 -5.63 2.65 29.63
CA LEU A 97 -5.68 2.72 31.11
C LEU A 97 -4.98 1.52 31.76
N ALA A 98 -5.20 0.31 31.26
CA ALA A 98 -4.51 -0.89 31.74
C ALA A 98 -3.00 -0.84 31.50
N GLY A 99 -2.54 -0.15 30.44
CA GLY A 99 -1.12 0.02 30.08
C GLY A 99 -0.41 -1.24 29.58
N THR A 100 -1.13 -2.34 29.40
CA THR A 100 -0.61 -3.63 28.95
C THR A 100 -1.68 -4.46 28.27
N ILE A 101 -1.26 -5.31 27.30
CA ILE A 101 -2.13 -6.32 26.69
C ILE A 101 -2.19 -7.62 27.50
N ARG A 102 -1.30 -7.77 28.49
CA ARG A 102 -1.30 -8.90 29.46
C ARG A 102 -2.25 -8.57 30.61
N PHE A 103 -3.51 -8.42 30.29
CA PHE A 103 -4.56 -7.93 31.15
C PHE A 103 -5.90 -8.56 30.72
N ASP A 104 -6.55 -9.27 31.61
CA ASP A 104 -7.90 -9.80 31.38
C ASP A 104 -8.91 -8.66 31.63
N ILE A 105 -9.33 -7.99 30.55
CA ILE A 105 -10.19 -6.80 30.61
C ILE A 105 -11.55 -7.07 31.27
N GLU A 106 -11.98 -8.34 31.37
CA GLU A 106 -13.24 -8.74 31.98
C GLU A 106 -13.07 -9.02 33.48
N LYS A 107 -11.86 -9.35 33.95
CA LYS A 107 -11.62 -9.83 35.32
C LYS A 107 -10.69 -8.97 36.15
N ASP A 108 -9.70 -8.34 35.50
CA ASP A 108 -8.70 -7.57 36.19
C ASP A 108 -9.19 -6.13 36.44
N ALA A 109 -8.84 -5.57 37.59
CA ALA A 109 -9.22 -4.21 37.92
C ALA A 109 -8.39 -3.18 37.10
N LEU A 110 -9.05 -2.24 36.43
CA LEU A 110 -8.44 -1.15 35.67
C LEU A 110 -7.72 -0.13 36.58
N GLY A 111 -8.12 -0.03 37.81
CA GLY A 111 -7.58 0.89 38.78
C GLY A 111 -8.17 0.73 40.16
N ILE A 112 -7.90 1.67 41.05
CA ILE A 112 -8.40 1.73 42.41
C ILE A 112 -8.96 3.13 42.61
N ASP A 113 -10.15 3.25 43.18
CA ASP A 113 -10.77 4.52 43.53
C ASP A 113 -10.07 5.23 44.72
N ALA A 114 -10.50 6.44 45.04
CA ALA A 114 -9.98 7.21 46.16
C ALA A 114 -10.19 6.56 47.53
N GLN A 115 -11.07 5.58 47.62
CA GLN A 115 -11.40 4.80 48.83
C GLN A 115 -10.66 3.45 48.88
N GLY A 116 -9.84 3.13 47.88
CA GLY A 116 -9.07 1.89 47.80
C GLY A 116 -9.85 0.72 47.20
N LYS A 117 -11.06 0.93 46.65
CA LYS A 117 -11.88 -0.11 46.02
C LYS A 117 -11.44 -0.34 44.59
N PRO A 118 -11.29 -1.61 44.13
CA PRO A 118 -11.00 -1.90 42.72
C PRO A 118 -12.11 -1.42 41.79
N ILE A 119 -11.71 -0.85 40.64
CA ILE A 119 -12.63 -0.43 39.57
C ILE A 119 -12.43 -1.37 38.37
N TYR A 120 -13.51 -1.96 37.92
CA TYR A 120 -13.54 -2.88 36.78
C TYR A 120 -14.16 -2.21 35.55
N LEU A 121 -13.94 -2.78 34.35
CA LEU A 121 -14.51 -2.25 33.12
C LEU A 121 -16.05 -2.08 33.22
N ASN A 122 -16.76 -3.05 33.81
CA ASN A 122 -18.21 -3.00 33.98
C ASN A 122 -18.70 -1.85 34.86
N ASP A 123 -17.85 -1.35 35.77
CA ASP A 123 -18.19 -0.18 36.59
C ASP A 123 -18.14 1.14 35.80
N LEU A 124 -17.41 1.14 34.68
CA LEU A 124 -17.19 2.30 33.82
C LEU A 124 -17.96 2.26 32.51
N TRP A 125 -18.51 1.10 32.14
CA TRP A 125 -19.18 0.91 30.85
C TRP A 125 -20.55 1.59 30.86
N PRO A 126 -20.80 2.56 29.93
CA PRO A 126 -22.07 3.26 29.90
C PRO A 126 -23.21 2.34 29.45
N THR A 127 -24.42 2.64 29.89
CA THR A 127 -25.64 1.98 29.38
C THR A 127 -26.01 2.52 28.00
N ASP A 128 -26.82 1.78 27.26
CA ASP A 128 -27.28 2.23 25.92
C ASP A 128 -28.10 3.53 26.03
N GLU A 129 -28.91 3.67 27.11
CA GLU A 129 -29.69 4.88 27.38
C GLU A 129 -28.79 6.10 27.64
N GLU A 130 -27.68 5.95 28.35
CA GLU A 130 -26.71 7.03 28.57
C GLU A 130 -26.04 7.45 27.26
N ILE A 131 -25.70 6.48 26.40
CA ILE A 131 -25.10 6.74 25.08
C ILE A 131 -26.12 7.48 24.19
N ASP A 132 -27.34 7.00 24.09
CA ASP A 132 -28.40 7.58 23.26
C ASP A 132 -28.74 9.02 23.70
N ASP A 133 -28.79 9.28 25.00
CA ASP A 133 -29.03 10.61 25.55
C ASP A 133 -27.89 11.60 25.22
N VAL A 134 -26.64 11.17 25.32
CA VAL A 134 -25.48 12.00 24.94
C VAL A 134 -25.49 12.28 23.44
N VAL A 135 -25.74 11.27 22.60
CA VAL A 135 -25.83 11.43 21.15
C VAL A 135 -26.96 12.39 20.77
N ALA A 136 -28.17 12.23 21.34
CA ALA A 136 -29.31 13.08 21.06
C ALA A 136 -29.06 14.55 21.43
N ARG A 137 -28.35 14.81 22.53
CA ARG A 137 -28.05 16.19 22.99
C ARG A 137 -26.93 16.86 22.22
N HIS A 138 -25.92 16.13 21.78
CA HIS A 138 -24.65 16.72 21.33
C HIS A 138 -24.32 16.50 19.85
N VAL A 139 -24.96 15.56 19.14
CA VAL A 139 -24.78 15.39 17.69
C VAL A 139 -25.88 16.14 16.94
N LYS A 140 -25.53 17.32 16.40
CA LYS A 140 -26.50 18.27 15.82
C LYS A 140 -26.23 18.54 14.32
N PRO A 141 -27.28 18.68 13.48
CA PRO A 141 -27.14 19.01 12.07
C PRO A 141 -26.33 20.29 11.80
N GLU A 142 -26.42 21.27 12.70
CA GLU A 142 -25.75 22.57 12.60
C GLU A 142 -24.22 22.42 12.59
N GLN A 143 -23.67 21.49 13.35
CA GLN A 143 -22.24 21.20 13.39
C GLN A 143 -21.76 20.69 12.03
N PHE A 144 -22.56 19.86 11.35
CA PHE A 144 -22.24 19.39 10.01
C PHE A 144 -22.28 20.55 9.00
N LYS A 145 -23.28 21.41 9.07
CA LYS A 145 -23.35 22.61 8.21
C LYS A 145 -22.16 23.54 8.44
N GLN A 146 -21.79 23.78 9.69
CA GLN A 146 -20.66 24.64 10.05
C GLN A 146 -19.34 24.15 9.41
N ILE A 147 -19.09 22.86 9.39
CA ILE A 147 -17.87 22.29 8.82
C ILE A 147 -17.94 22.21 7.30
N TYR A 148 -19.01 21.62 6.76
CA TYR A 148 -19.02 21.22 5.35
C TYR A 148 -19.43 22.35 4.41
N ILE A 149 -20.30 23.30 4.82
CA ILE A 149 -20.60 24.48 3.99
C ILE A 149 -19.35 25.31 3.76
N GLN A 150 -18.54 25.51 4.79
CA GLN A 150 -17.28 26.27 4.65
C GLN A 150 -16.23 25.51 3.84
N MET A 151 -16.14 24.19 4.02
CA MET A 151 -15.19 23.34 3.31
C MET A 151 -15.44 23.33 1.79
N PHE A 152 -16.71 23.38 1.38
CA PHE A 152 -17.09 23.38 -0.03
C PHE A 152 -17.35 24.78 -0.59
N LYS A 153 -17.17 25.84 0.21
CA LYS A 153 -17.26 27.22 -0.29
C LYS A 153 -16.03 27.48 -1.16
N LEU A 154 -16.26 27.57 -2.48
CA LEU A 154 -15.22 27.94 -3.41
C LEU A 154 -14.83 29.40 -3.14
N ASP A 155 -13.53 29.64 -2.93
CA ASP A 155 -12.99 30.98 -2.87
C ASP A 155 -13.17 31.63 -4.25
N GLU A 156 -13.80 32.82 -4.30
CA GLU A 156 -14.05 33.57 -5.56
C GLU A 156 -12.74 33.87 -6.32
N HIS A 157 -11.61 33.92 -5.59
CA HIS A 157 -10.27 34.05 -6.20
C HIS A 157 -9.77 32.76 -6.87
N MET A 158 -10.27 31.59 -6.44
CA MET A 158 -10.03 30.31 -7.11
C MET A 158 -10.90 30.07 -8.34
N ALA A 159 -11.95 30.87 -8.51
CA ALA A 159 -12.92 30.77 -9.62
C ALA A 159 -12.38 31.22 -10.99
N LYS A 160 -11.18 31.75 -11.08
CA LYS A 160 -10.46 31.89 -12.36
C LYS A 160 -9.88 30.53 -12.76
N GLN A 161 -10.78 29.61 -13.11
CA GLN A 161 -10.38 28.32 -13.65
C GLN A 161 -9.56 28.52 -14.92
N LYS A 162 -8.29 28.26 -14.85
CA LYS A 162 -7.48 28.06 -16.04
C LYS A 162 -7.91 26.73 -16.67
N PRO A 163 -8.00 26.64 -18.00
CA PRO A 163 -8.37 25.38 -18.66
C PRO A 163 -7.37 24.26 -18.40
N LEU A 164 -6.16 24.60 -18.01
CA LEU A 164 -5.09 23.64 -17.68
C LEU A 164 -4.57 23.88 -16.27
N TYR A 165 -4.30 22.79 -15.54
CA TYR A 165 -3.65 22.85 -14.25
C TYR A 165 -2.20 23.31 -14.39
N ASP A 166 -1.76 24.18 -13.49
CA ASP A 166 -0.39 24.70 -13.46
C ASP A 166 0.54 23.71 -12.74
N TRP A 167 1.04 22.74 -13.49
CA TRP A 167 1.92 21.69 -12.97
C TRP A 167 3.26 22.27 -12.53
N ARG A 168 3.65 21.98 -11.29
CA ARG A 168 4.93 22.37 -10.72
C ARG A 168 5.90 21.19 -10.74
N PRO A 169 6.96 21.21 -11.60
CA PRO A 169 7.88 20.07 -11.73
C PRO A 169 8.63 19.70 -10.45
N MET A 170 8.80 20.66 -9.53
CA MET A 170 9.49 20.44 -8.24
C MET A 170 8.57 20.04 -7.10
N SER A 171 7.25 19.89 -7.35
CA SER A 171 6.33 19.46 -6.31
C SER A 171 6.60 18.00 -5.93
N THR A 172 6.71 17.73 -4.63
CA THR A 172 6.74 16.38 -4.06
C THR A 172 5.36 15.91 -3.57
N TYR A 173 4.33 16.74 -3.75
CA TYR A 173 2.96 16.43 -3.34
C TYR A 173 2.07 16.05 -4.52
N ILE A 174 2.12 16.82 -5.62
CA ILE A 174 1.40 16.54 -6.86
C ILE A 174 2.25 16.92 -8.07
N ARG A 175 2.35 16.00 -9.03
CA ARG A 175 3.17 16.15 -10.22
C ARG A 175 2.42 15.63 -11.44
N ARG A 176 2.72 16.21 -12.63
CA ARG A 176 2.14 15.72 -13.88
C ARG A 176 2.49 14.23 -14.06
N PRO A 177 1.49 13.37 -14.23
CA PRO A 177 1.72 11.94 -14.36
C PRO A 177 2.35 11.59 -15.71
N PRO A 178 3.30 10.64 -15.76
CA PRO A 178 4.07 10.33 -16.97
C PRO A 178 3.32 9.43 -17.97
N TYR A 179 2.27 8.74 -17.54
CA TYR A 179 1.58 7.74 -18.37
C TYR A 179 0.69 8.35 -19.46
N TRP A 180 0.47 9.66 -19.46
CA TRP A 180 -0.20 10.35 -20.58
C TRP A 180 0.66 10.45 -21.83
N GLU A 181 1.97 10.51 -21.68
CA GLU A 181 2.90 10.58 -22.81
C GLU A 181 3.01 9.26 -23.54
N GLY A 182 2.84 8.14 -22.82
CA GLY A 182 2.73 6.80 -23.40
C GLY A 182 1.33 6.44 -23.94
N ALA A 183 0.32 7.30 -23.73
CA ALA A 183 -1.06 7.03 -24.14
C ALA A 183 -1.25 6.91 -25.64
N LEU A 184 -0.41 7.57 -26.40
CA LEU A 184 -0.50 7.63 -27.87
C LEU A 184 0.58 6.80 -28.58
N ALA A 185 1.53 6.24 -27.83
CA ALA A 185 2.66 5.53 -28.37
C ALA A 185 2.73 4.11 -27.83
N GLY A 186 2.15 3.11 -28.51
CA GLY A 186 2.92 2.08 -28.26
C GLY A 186 2.51 0.65 -28.16
N GLU A 187 3.26 -0.07 -28.92
CA GLU A 187 3.30 -1.54 -28.91
C GLU A 187 3.64 -2.09 -27.52
N ARG A 188 2.90 -3.09 -27.11
CA ARG A 188 3.20 -3.90 -25.95
C ARG A 188 4.39 -4.80 -26.23
N ARG A 189 5.36 -4.83 -25.32
CA ARG A 189 6.58 -5.60 -25.52
C ARG A 189 6.53 -6.89 -24.69
N LEU A 190 5.80 -7.87 -25.22
CA LEU A 190 5.61 -9.17 -24.59
C LEU A 190 6.69 -10.21 -24.99
N SER A 191 7.85 -9.73 -25.44
CA SER A 191 8.97 -10.59 -25.83
C SER A 191 10.25 -10.20 -25.11
N ALA A 192 11.12 -11.20 -24.89
CA ALA A 192 12.38 -11.07 -24.20
C ALA A 192 12.26 -10.37 -22.81
N MET A 193 11.16 -10.60 -22.12
CA MET A 193 10.93 -10.03 -20.79
C MET A 193 11.86 -10.68 -19.77
N ARG A 194 12.45 -9.86 -18.88
CA ARG A 194 13.20 -10.32 -17.71
C ARG A 194 12.29 -10.37 -16.48
N PRO A 195 12.44 -11.36 -15.60
CA PRO A 195 11.70 -11.35 -14.34
C PRO A 195 12.25 -10.26 -13.40
N LEU A 196 11.36 -9.41 -12.90
CA LEU A 196 11.69 -8.47 -11.83
C LEU A 196 11.63 -9.16 -10.46
N ALA A 197 10.66 -10.06 -10.31
CA ALA A 197 10.46 -10.81 -9.08
C ALA A 197 9.80 -12.16 -9.35
N ILE A 198 10.18 -13.16 -8.53
CA ILE A 198 9.48 -14.42 -8.35
C ILE A 198 8.97 -14.43 -6.91
N LEU A 199 7.65 -14.41 -6.74
CA LEU A 199 6.99 -14.17 -5.46
C LEU A 199 6.17 -15.39 -5.04
N GLY A 200 6.08 -15.59 -3.73
CA GLY A 200 5.25 -16.64 -3.13
C GLY A 200 3.75 -16.35 -3.18
N ASP A 201 3.00 -17.10 -2.39
CA ASP A 201 1.57 -16.96 -2.24
C ASP A 201 1.20 -15.78 -1.32
N ASN A 202 -0.06 -15.35 -1.38
CA ASN A 202 -0.63 -14.33 -0.49
C ASN A 202 0.11 -12.99 -0.50
N ILE A 203 0.63 -12.59 -1.65
CA ILE A 203 1.24 -11.27 -1.81
C ILE A 203 0.16 -10.20 -1.75
N THR A 204 0.25 -9.33 -0.75
CA THR A 204 -0.71 -8.25 -0.54
C THR A 204 -0.33 -6.98 -1.30
N THR A 205 -1.29 -6.08 -1.52
CA THR A 205 -1.03 -4.76 -2.11
C THR A 205 -0.06 -3.92 -1.28
N ASP A 206 0.10 -4.22 0.01
CA ASP A 206 1.10 -3.57 0.87
C ASP A 206 2.52 -4.08 0.63
N HIS A 207 2.70 -5.31 0.18
CA HIS A 207 3.99 -5.80 -0.34
C HIS A 207 4.34 -5.11 -1.66
N LEU A 208 3.32 -4.87 -2.52
CA LEU A 208 3.50 -4.28 -3.84
C LEU A 208 3.74 -2.76 -3.78
N SER A 209 3.01 -2.06 -2.91
CA SER A 209 3.08 -0.61 -2.77
C SER A 209 2.65 -0.20 -1.35
N PRO A 210 3.57 -0.15 -0.39
CA PRO A 210 3.27 0.27 0.97
C PRO A 210 2.76 1.72 1.01
N SER A 211 1.89 2.03 1.96
CA SER A 211 1.34 3.37 2.16
C SER A 211 1.74 4.02 3.49
N ASN A 212 2.49 3.30 4.31
CA ASN A 212 2.97 3.73 5.62
C ASN A 212 4.07 4.81 5.55
N ALA A 213 4.66 5.13 6.70
CA ALA A 213 5.73 6.12 6.83
C ALA A 213 6.91 5.83 5.89
N ILE A 214 7.50 6.88 5.35
CA ILE A 214 8.70 6.81 4.50
C ILE A 214 9.92 6.90 5.40
N LEU A 215 10.78 5.88 5.32
CA LEU A 215 12.05 5.86 6.05
C LEU A 215 13.11 6.66 5.27
N ALA A 216 13.96 7.40 5.98
CA ALA A 216 15.05 8.17 5.36
C ALA A 216 16.02 7.30 4.54
N THR A 217 16.22 6.05 4.95
CA THR A 217 17.07 5.06 4.29
C THR A 217 16.41 4.37 3.09
N SER A 218 15.13 4.64 2.82
CA SER A 218 14.44 4.11 1.65
C SER A 218 14.78 4.92 0.40
N ALA A 219 14.62 4.32 -0.78
CA ALA A 219 14.81 5.02 -2.06
C ALA A 219 13.91 6.28 -2.18
N ALA A 220 12.72 6.24 -1.63
CA ALA A 220 11.82 7.39 -1.58
C ALA A 220 12.32 8.47 -0.61
N GLY A 221 12.83 8.08 0.57
CA GLY A 221 13.41 9.00 1.54
C GLY A 221 14.65 9.72 0.99
N GLU A 222 15.57 8.98 0.38
CA GLU A 222 16.74 9.53 -0.32
C GLU A 222 16.34 10.52 -1.43
N TYR A 223 15.28 10.20 -2.17
CA TYR A 223 14.74 11.10 -3.19
C TYR A 223 14.16 12.37 -2.57
N LEU A 224 13.36 12.27 -1.51
CA LEU A 224 12.78 13.43 -0.82
C LEU A 224 13.85 14.35 -0.22
N LEU A 225 14.91 13.79 0.37
CA LEU A 225 16.08 14.57 0.83
C LEU A 225 16.72 15.36 -0.32
N LYS A 226 16.93 14.72 -1.47
CA LYS A 226 17.46 15.39 -2.69
C LYS A 226 16.53 16.51 -3.18
N MET A 227 15.22 16.38 -2.95
CA MET A 227 14.23 17.41 -3.26
C MET A 227 14.16 18.53 -2.21
N GLY A 228 14.95 18.45 -1.14
CA GLY A 228 14.99 19.44 -0.05
C GLY A 228 13.88 19.30 0.99
N VAL A 229 13.19 18.15 1.04
CA VAL A 229 12.20 17.85 2.08
C VAL A 229 12.94 17.31 3.30
N PRO A 230 12.82 17.92 4.48
CA PRO A 230 13.43 17.41 5.70
C PRO A 230 12.73 16.13 6.16
N GLU A 231 13.45 15.23 6.84
CA GLU A 231 12.94 13.92 7.25
C GLU A 231 11.65 14.00 8.07
N GLN A 232 11.54 14.97 8.96
CA GLN A 232 10.35 15.21 9.78
C GLN A 232 9.08 15.49 8.95
N ASP A 233 9.22 15.90 7.69
CA ASP A 233 8.13 16.25 6.77
C ASP A 233 7.87 15.15 5.71
N PHE A 234 8.55 14.00 5.79
CA PHE A 234 8.36 12.91 4.84
C PHE A 234 6.95 12.33 4.87
N ASN A 235 6.31 12.32 6.03
CA ASN A 235 5.00 11.70 6.22
C ASN A 235 4.98 10.24 5.73
N SER A 236 4.11 9.93 4.77
CA SER A 236 3.89 8.58 4.29
C SER A 236 3.83 8.52 2.76
N TYR A 237 3.97 7.33 2.21
CA TYR A 237 3.75 7.08 0.78
C TYR A 237 2.34 7.49 0.33
N ALA A 238 1.33 7.32 1.20
CA ALA A 238 -0.03 7.76 0.90
C ALA A 238 -0.14 9.28 0.74
N THR A 239 0.66 10.07 1.48
CA THR A 239 0.71 11.53 1.35
C THR A 239 1.31 11.96 0.01
N HIS A 240 2.33 11.25 -0.47
CA HIS A 240 3.05 11.55 -1.71
C HIS A 240 2.53 10.79 -2.94
N ARG A 241 1.35 10.16 -2.86
CA ARG A 241 0.77 9.39 -4.00
C ARG A 241 0.49 10.22 -5.25
N GLY A 242 0.44 11.54 -5.15
CA GLY A 242 0.33 12.47 -6.29
C GLY A 242 1.68 12.84 -6.92
N ASP A 243 2.79 12.52 -6.28
CA ASP A 243 4.14 12.58 -6.86
C ASP A 243 4.56 11.19 -7.32
N HIS A 244 4.48 10.94 -8.62
CA HIS A 244 4.81 9.63 -9.17
C HIS A 244 6.29 9.24 -8.93
N LEU A 245 7.20 10.20 -8.78
CA LEU A 245 8.61 9.91 -8.51
C LEU A 245 8.84 9.36 -7.09
N THR A 246 8.08 9.83 -6.10
CA THR A 246 8.06 9.22 -4.77
C THR A 246 7.30 7.89 -4.80
N ALA A 247 6.12 7.87 -5.39
CA ALA A 247 5.23 6.70 -5.35
C ALA A 247 5.78 5.48 -6.13
N GLN A 248 6.46 5.68 -7.26
CA GLN A 248 7.10 4.56 -7.96
C GLN A 248 8.26 3.93 -7.16
N ARG A 249 8.93 4.69 -6.29
CA ARG A 249 9.96 4.18 -5.38
C ARG A 249 9.38 3.36 -4.23
N ALA A 250 8.06 3.39 -4.04
CA ALA A 250 7.35 2.49 -3.16
C ALA A 250 7.15 1.08 -3.77
N THR A 251 7.37 0.90 -5.07
CA THR A 251 7.17 -0.37 -5.76
C THR A 251 8.06 -1.45 -5.16
N PHE A 252 7.43 -2.45 -4.52
CA PHE A 252 8.10 -3.51 -3.75
C PHE A 252 9.02 -3.02 -2.63
N ALA A 253 8.83 -1.80 -2.12
CA ALA A 253 9.70 -1.22 -1.08
C ALA A 253 9.48 -1.82 0.32
N ASN A 254 8.55 -2.77 0.48
CA ASN A 254 8.28 -3.40 1.75
C ASN A 254 9.49 -4.26 2.21
N PRO A 255 10.08 -3.98 3.38
CA PRO A 255 11.24 -4.74 3.88
C PRO A 255 10.91 -6.19 4.26
N LYS A 256 9.63 -6.55 4.34
CA LYS A 256 9.17 -7.92 4.61
C LYS A 256 8.96 -8.76 3.35
N LEU A 257 9.24 -8.22 2.19
CA LEU A 257 9.13 -8.95 0.92
C LEU A 257 10.14 -10.11 0.88
N PHE A 258 9.70 -11.23 0.28
CA PHE A 258 10.55 -12.34 -0.13
C PHE A 258 10.51 -12.44 -1.65
N ASN A 259 11.64 -12.22 -2.29
CA ASN A 259 11.82 -12.43 -3.72
C ASN A 259 12.68 -13.70 -3.91
N GLU A 260 12.08 -14.79 -4.41
CA GLU A 260 12.72 -16.10 -4.54
C GLU A 260 13.97 -16.09 -5.44
N MET A 261 14.10 -15.05 -6.29
CA MET A 261 15.33 -14.81 -7.09
C MET A 261 16.55 -14.43 -6.23
N VAL A 262 16.33 -14.00 -4.97
CA VAL A 262 17.39 -13.52 -4.09
C VAL A 262 17.60 -14.52 -2.97
N GLN A 263 18.70 -15.24 -3.05
CA GLN A 263 19.05 -16.27 -2.08
C GLN A 263 20.41 -15.97 -1.42
N GLU A 264 20.52 -16.28 -0.16
CA GLU A 264 21.75 -16.21 0.63
C GLU A 264 21.87 -17.52 1.41
N GLU A 265 22.98 -18.21 1.26
CA GLU A 265 23.22 -19.53 1.89
C GLU A 265 22.09 -20.56 1.62
N GLY A 266 21.50 -20.54 0.41
CA GLY A 266 20.43 -21.45 0.01
C GLY A 266 19.04 -21.14 0.60
N LYS A 267 18.87 -19.96 1.23
CA LYS A 267 17.59 -19.49 1.73
C LYS A 267 17.19 -18.17 1.05
N VAL A 268 15.91 -18.00 0.81
CA VAL A 268 15.38 -16.74 0.28
C VAL A 268 15.61 -15.63 1.29
N LYS A 269 16.27 -14.56 0.86
CA LYS A 269 16.57 -13.41 1.69
C LYS A 269 15.36 -12.47 1.78
N GLN A 270 15.00 -12.08 2.99
CA GLN A 270 13.96 -11.07 3.22
C GLN A 270 14.49 -9.68 2.91
N GLY A 271 13.65 -8.86 2.27
CA GLY A 271 13.93 -7.46 1.99
C GLY A 271 13.38 -7.00 0.65
N SER A 272 13.42 -5.70 0.43
CA SER A 272 13.12 -5.09 -0.87
C SER A 272 14.32 -5.26 -1.81
N LEU A 273 14.58 -6.48 -2.25
CA LEU A 273 15.75 -6.88 -3.03
C LEU A 273 15.33 -7.53 -4.34
N ALA A 274 16.14 -7.35 -5.39
CA ALA A 274 16.03 -8.06 -6.65
C ALA A 274 17.41 -8.27 -7.27
N ARG A 275 17.45 -8.94 -8.42
CA ARG A 275 18.69 -9.29 -9.11
C ARG A 275 18.70 -8.73 -10.53
N ILE A 276 19.78 -8.05 -10.90
CA ILE A 276 20.00 -7.55 -12.26
C ILE A 276 20.61 -8.66 -13.10
N GLU A 277 19.94 -9.04 -14.18
CA GLU A 277 20.43 -10.01 -15.14
C GLU A 277 20.92 -9.33 -16.44
N PRO A 278 21.95 -9.85 -17.11
CA PRO A 278 22.65 -11.14 -16.84
C PRO A 278 23.80 -11.07 -15.83
N GLU A 279 24.04 -9.92 -15.20
CA GLU A 279 25.19 -9.70 -14.30
C GLU A 279 25.09 -10.50 -12.98
N GLY A 280 23.88 -10.93 -12.59
CA GLY A 280 23.63 -11.62 -11.32
C GLY A 280 23.76 -10.71 -10.09
N LEU A 281 23.79 -9.38 -10.27
CA LEU A 281 23.99 -8.42 -9.18
C LEU A 281 22.72 -8.25 -8.35
N VAL A 282 22.79 -8.61 -7.07
CA VAL A 282 21.71 -8.39 -6.10
C VAL A 282 21.84 -7.01 -5.47
N THR A 283 20.78 -6.21 -5.53
CA THR A 283 20.70 -4.90 -4.90
C THR A 283 19.25 -4.57 -4.51
N ARG A 284 19.02 -3.35 -3.98
CA ARG A 284 17.64 -2.92 -3.64
C ARG A 284 16.76 -2.95 -4.90
N MET A 285 15.51 -3.27 -4.70
CA MET A 285 14.52 -3.35 -5.78
C MET A 285 14.50 -2.10 -6.65
N TRP A 286 14.60 -0.90 -6.06
CA TRP A 286 14.55 0.35 -6.81
C TRP A 286 15.72 0.49 -7.79
N GLU A 287 16.95 0.18 -7.40
CA GLU A 287 18.12 0.23 -8.29
C GLU A 287 18.00 -0.76 -9.46
N VAL A 288 17.40 -1.93 -9.19
CA VAL A 288 17.11 -2.91 -10.25
C VAL A 288 16.09 -2.34 -11.24
N ILE A 289 14.99 -1.76 -10.73
CA ILE A 289 13.98 -1.10 -11.55
C ILE A 289 14.60 0.02 -12.40
N GLU A 290 15.36 0.91 -11.78
CA GLU A 290 16.01 2.04 -12.44
C GLU A 290 16.97 1.57 -13.55
N THR A 291 17.77 0.54 -13.27
CA THR A 291 18.66 -0.09 -14.26
C THR A 291 17.89 -0.65 -15.44
N TYR A 292 16.78 -1.36 -15.21
CA TYR A 292 15.98 -1.91 -16.30
C TYR A 292 15.20 -0.84 -17.07
N MET A 293 14.77 0.23 -16.41
CA MET A 293 14.17 1.40 -17.08
C MET A 293 15.18 2.06 -18.05
N ASP A 294 16.43 2.27 -17.60
CA ASP A 294 17.50 2.84 -18.43
C ASP A 294 17.82 1.95 -19.65
N ARG A 295 17.80 0.64 -19.46
CA ARG A 295 17.98 -0.36 -20.53
C ARG A 295 16.75 -0.50 -21.43
N LYS A 296 15.62 0.09 -21.06
CA LYS A 296 14.30 -0.12 -21.70
C LYS A 296 13.95 -1.61 -21.80
N GLN A 297 14.33 -2.39 -20.80
CA GLN A 297 14.10 -3.82 -20.71
C GLN A 297 12.65 -4.09 -20.31
N PRO A 298 11.83 -4.82 -21.10
CA PRO A 298 10.51 -5.24 -20.67
C PRO A 298 10.61 -6.27 -19.55
N LEU A 299 9.71 -6.18 -18.58
CA LEU A 299 9.74 -6.98 -17.38
C LEU A 299 8.48 -7.84 -17.23
N ILE A 300 8.63 -8.93 -16.49
CA ILE A 300 7.55 -9.82 -16.06
C ILE A 300 7.68 -10.09 -14.56
N ILE A 301 6.55 -10.38 -13.91
CA ILE A 301 6.51 -10.88 -12.53
C ILE A 301 5.89 -12.27 -12.55
N ILE A 302 6.49 -13.19 -11.80
CA ILE A 302 5.93 -14.52 -11.54
C ILE A 302 5.47 -14.55 -10.09
N ALA A 303 4.28 -15.08 -9.80
CA ALA A 303 3.74 -15.11 -8.46
C ALA A 303 2.94 -16.38 -8.18
N GLY A 304 2.73 -16.67 -6.91
CA GLY A 304 1.91 -17.78 -6.44
C GLY A 304 0.41 -17.46 -6.41
N ALA A 305 -0.30 -18.12 -5.51
CA ALA A 305 -1.74 -17.97 -5.33
C ALA A 305 -2.08 -16.64 -4.64
N ASP A 306 -3.30 -16.15 -4.88
CA ASP A 306 -3.90 -15.00 -4.22
C ASP A 306 -3.06 -13.70 -4.32
N TYR A 307 -2.50 -13.45 -5.50
CA TYR A 307 -1.69 -12.26 -5.76
C TYR A 307 -2.53 -10.97 -5.74
N GLY A 308 -2.12 -10.00 -4.91
CA GLY A 308 -2.74 -8.69 -4.81
C GLY A 308 -3.83 -8.56 -3.75
N GLN A 309 -3.85 -9.41 -2.75
CA GLN A 309 -4.79 -9.34 -1.62
C GLN A 309 -4.69 -8.03 -0.84
N GLY A 310 -5.71 -7.75 -0.02
CA GLY A 310 -5.73 -6.64 0.92
C GLY A 310 -6.40 -5.39 0.37
N SER A 311 -5.88 -4.21 0.70
CA SER A 311 -6.50 -2.94 0.32
C SER A 311 -6.48 -2.71 -1.19
N SER A 312 -7.59 -2.23 -1.75
CA SER A 312 -7.66 -1.86 -3.16
C SER A 312 -6.82 -0.62 -3.45
N ARG A 313 -5.62 -0.82 -3.97
CA ARG A 313 -4.67 0.24 -4.32
C ARG A 313 -4.28 0.14 -5.78
N ASP A 314 -4.60 1.17 -6.54
CA ASP A 314 -4.19 1.28 -7.93
C ASP A 314 -2.66 1.47 -8.07
N TRP A 315 -1.99 2.07 -7.09
CA TRP A 315 -0.52 2.18 -7.09
C TRP A 315 0.21 0.84 -7.08
N ALA A 316 -0.39 -0.23 -6.55
CA ALA A 316 0.16 -1.58 -6.66
C ALA A 316 0.26 -2.05 -8.13
N ALA A 317 -0.61 -1.55 -9.01
CA ALA A 317 -0.56 -1.79 -10.46
C ALA A 317 0.19 -0.67 -11.22
N LYS A 318 0.03 0.59 -10.82
CA LYS A 318 0.75 1.73 -11.42
C LYS A 318 2.26 1.61 -11.25
N GLY A 319 2.72 1.25 -10.05
CA GLY A 319 4.15 1.15 -9.75
C GLY A 319 4.82 0.10 -10.63
N VAL A 320 4.25 -1.08 -10.75
CA VAL A 320 4.80 -2.13 -11.62
C VAL A 320 4.75 -1.74 -13.09
N ARG A 321 3.69 -1.05 -13.53
CA ARG A 321 3.62 -0.53 -14.90
C ARG A 321 4.72 0.49 -15.18
N LEU A 322 4.95 1.43 -14.27
CA LEU A 322 6.01 2.44 -14.39
C LEU A 322 7.42 1.81 -14.34
N ALA A 323 7.58 0.69 -13.64
CA ALA A 323 8.83 -0.08 -13.63
C ALA A 323 9.11 -0.81 -14.96
N GLY A 324 8.17 -0.85 -15.90
CA GLY A 324 8.32 -1.55 -17.18
C GLY A 324 7.79 -2.98 -17.18
N VAL A 325 6.97 -3.36 -16.21
CA VAL A 325 6.30 -4.66 -16.19
C VAL A 325 5.18 -4.68 -17.22
N GLU A 326 5.26 -5.62 -18.17
CA GLU A 326 4.28 -5.82 -19.25
C GLU A 326 3.28 -6.89 -18.91
N ALA A 327 3.68 -7.95 -18.20
CA ALA A 327 2.83 -9.06 -17.81
C ALA A 327 3.12 -9.55 -16.38
N ILE A 328 2.12 -10.11 -15.74
CA ILE A 328 2.25 -10.84 -14.47
C ILE A 328 1.61 -12.20 -14.65
N VAL A 329 2.35 -13.27 -14.31
CA VAL A 329 1.85 -14.64 -14.33
C VAL A 329 1.73 -15.11 -12.90
N ALA A 330 0.52 -15.48 -12.47
CA ALA A 330 0.25 -15.95 -11.11
C ALA A 330 -0.59 -17.24 -11.12
N GLU A 331 -0.56 -17.98 -10.01
CA GLU A 331 -1.47 -19.11 -9.81
C GLU A 331 -2.91 -18.63 -9.59
N GLY A 332 -3.08 -17.44 -9.02
CA GLY A 332 -4.38 -16.79 -8.82
C GLY A 332 -4.24 -15.31 -8.49
N PHE A 333 -5.27 -14.53 -8.81
CA PHE A 333 -5.32 -13.09 -8.56
C PHE A 333 -6.47 -12.74 -7.63
N GLU A 334 -6.23 -11.78 -6.75
CA GLU A 334 -7.32 -11.07 -6.10
C GLU A 334 -8.05 -10.22 -7.16
N ARG A 335 -9.39 -10.25 -7.11
CA ARG A 335 -10.27 -9.69 -8.14
C ARG A 335 -10.02 -8.20 -8.41
N ILE A 336 -9.93 -7.39 -7.38
CA ILE A 336 -9.78 -5.94 -7.51
C ILE A 336 -8.40 -5.61 -8.10
N HIS A 337 -7.36 -6.29 -7.61
CA HIS A 337 -6.00 -6.07 -8.11
C HIS A 337 -5.85 -6.47 -9.57
N ARG A 338 -6.44 -7.62 -9.99
CA ARG A 338 -6.50 -8.01 -11.39
C ARG A 338 -7.10 -6.90 -12.27
N THR A 339 -8.24 -6.34 -11.83
CA THR A 339 -8.89 -5.24 -12.55
C THR A 339 -8.00 -3.99 -12.61
N ASN A 340 -7.29 -3.67 -11.53
CA ASN A 340 -6.34 -2.56 -11.52
C ASN A 340 -5.17 -2.79 -12.49
N LEU A 341 -4.65 -4.01 -12.60
CA LEU A 341 -3.61 -4.35 -13.59
C LEU A 341 -4.09 -4.09 -15.01
N VAL A 342 -5.29 -4.56 -15.36
CA VAL A 342 -5.93 -4.28 -16.67
C VAL A 342 -6.07 -2.79 -16.90
N GLY A 343 -6.57 -2.05 -15.90
CA GLY A 343 -6.74 -0.60 -15.96
C GLY A 343 -5.44 0.17 -16.16
N MET A 344 -4.31 -0.39 -15.75
CA MET A 344 -2.97 0.18 -15.94
C MET A 344 -2.25 -0.38 -17.18
N GLY A 345 -2.89 -1.28 -17.93
CA GLY A 345 -2.33 -1.88 -19.15
C GLY A 345 -1.24 -2.92 -18.87
N VAL A 346 -1.30 -3.61 -17.74
CA VAL A 346 -0.47 -4.78 -17.43
C VAL A 346 -1.27 -6.05 -17.71
N LEU A 347 -0.71 -7.03 -18.44
CA LEU A 347 -1.38 -8.27 -18.82
C LEU A 347 -1.39 -9.27 -17.67
N PRO A 348 -2.55 -9.59 -17.07
CA PRO A 348 -2.64 -10.66 -16.07
C PRO A 348 -2.78 -12.01 -16.77
N LEU A 349 -1.93 -12.96 -16.42
CA LEU A 349 -1.89 -14.33 -16.94
C LEU A 349 -1.97 -15.30 -15.76
N GLN A 350 -2.68 -16.40 -15.93
CA GLN A 350 -2.85 -17.39 -14.89
C GLN A 350 -2.29 -18.75 -15.30
N PHE A 351 -1.48 -19.34 -14.43
CA PHE A 351 -1.02 -20.71 -14.59
C PHE A 351 -2.19 -21.69 -14.58
N LYS A 352 -2.05 -22.78 -15.34
CA LYS A 352 -2.98 -23.91 -15.26
C LYS A 352 -2.73 -24.72 -14.00
N THR A 353 -3.78 -25.35 -13.50
CA THR A 353 -3.70 -26.23 -12.31
C THR A 353 -2.55 -27.23 -12.44
N GLY A 354 -1.71 -27.30 -11.42
CA GLY A 354 -0.53 -28.16 -11.37
C GLY A 354 0.73 -27.61 -12.07
N THR A 355 0.65 -26.35 -12.53
CA THR A 355 1.80 -25.64 -13.11
C THR A 355 2.06 -24.39 -12.23
N ASP A 356 3.26 -24.27 -11.72
CA ASP A 356 3.69 -23.16 -10.88
C ASP A 356 5.20 -22.89 -11.07
N ARG A 357 5.72 -21.88 -10.38
CA ARG A 357 7.13 -21.49 -10.42
C ARG A 357 8.10 -22.61 -9.99
N HIS A 358 7.68 -23.50 -9.09
CA HIS A 358 8.50 -24.61 -8.57
C HIS A 358 8.51 -25.78 -9.55
N THR A 359 7.34 -26.18 -10.09
CA THR A 359 7.23 -27.24 -11.10
C THR A 359 8.00 -26.88 -12.37
N LEU A 360 8.08 -25.58 -12.68
CA LEU A 360 8.84 -25.04 -13.81
C LEU A 360 10.32 -24.80 -13.47
N GLN A 361 10.73 -24.94 -12.20
CA GLN A 361 12.10 -24.70 -11.74
C GLN A 361 12.64 -23.31 -12.15
N LEU A 362 11.84 -22.27 -11.92
CA LEU A 362 12.23 -20.88 -12.25
C LEU A 362 13.21 -20.35 -11.22
N ASP A 363 14.31 -19.77 -11.67
CA ASP A 363 15.35 -19.19 -10.81
C ASP A 363 15.60 -17.70 -11.05
N GLY A 364 14.91 -17.11 -12.03
CA GLY A 364 14.96 -15.69 -12.35
C GLY A 364 16.02 -15.31 -13.39
N THR A 365 16.72 -16.29 -13.99
CA THR A 365 17.68 -16.03 -15.07
C THR A 365 17.03 -16.06 -16.45
N GLU A 366 15.81 -16.56 -16.57
CA GLU A 366 15.12 -16.82 -17.81
C GLU A 366 14.74 -15.54 -18.58
N LEU A 367 14.45 -15.74 -19.87
CA LEU A 367 13.68 -14.79 -20.70
C LEU A 367 12.30 -15.37 -20.99
N TYR A 368 11.32 -14.46 -21.07
CA TYR A 368 9.93 -14.82 -21.27
C TYR A 368 9.34 -14.13 -22.49
N ASP A 369 8.61 -14.89 -23.31
CA ASP A 369 7.78 -14.38 -24.38
C ASP A 369 6.34 -14.84 -24.18
N VAL A 370 5.36 -13.97 -24.49
CA VAL A 370 3.94 -14.35 -24.53
C VAL A 370 3.49 -14.36 -25.98
N VAL A 371 3.00 -15.51 -26.43
CA VAL A 371 2.61 -15.75 -27.83
C VAL A 371 1.15 -16.15 -27.91
N GLY A 372 0.43 -15.58 -28.86
CA GLY A 372 -0.97 -15.84 -29.15
C GLY A 372 -1.81 -14.58 -29.30
N ASP A 373 -3.02 -14.72 -29.81
CA ASP A 373 -3.97 -13.62 -29.96
C ASP A 373 -4.64 -13.31 -28.64
N ILE A 374 -4.50 -12.08 -28.17
CA ILE A 374 -5.10 -11.63 -26.92
C ILE A 374 -6.61 -11.44 -27.12
N LYS A 375 -7.39 -12.31 -26.49
CA LYS A 375 -8.86 -12.32 -26.47
C LYS A 375 -9.35 -12.67 -25.08
N PRO A 376 -10.63 -12.43 -24.74
CA PRO A 376 -11.15 -12.73 -23.41
C PRO A 376 -11.00 -14.21 -23.04
N GLY A 377 -10.33 -14.47 -21.92
CA GLY A 377 -10.25 -15.81 -21.32
C GLY A 377 -9.52 -16.88 -22.14
N VAL A 378 -8.85 -16.52 -23.23
CA VAL A 378 -8.14 -17.49 -24.07
C VAL A 378 -6.88 -18.02 -23.44
N ASP A 379 -6.46 -19.18 -23.91
CA ASP A 379 -5.15 -19.72 -23.59
C ASP A 379 -4.07 -19.12 -24.50
N LEU A 380 -3.01 -18.65 -23.89
CA LEU A 380 -1.81 -18.13 -24.53
C LEU A 380 -0.62 -19.06 -24.22
N THR A 381 0.43 -18.92 -24.99
CA THR A 381 1.67 -19.67 -24.76
C THR A 381 2.71 -18.75 -24.12
N LEU A 382 3.13 -19.10 -22.90
CA LEU A 382 4.32 -18.53 -22.27
C LEU A 382 5.53 -19.35 -22.70
N VAL A 383 6.45 -18.75 -23.42
CA VAL A 383 7.72 -19.37 -23.82
C VAL A 383 8.79 -18.94 -22.81
N ILE A 384 9.39 -19.90 -22.15
CA ILE A 384 10.44 -19.70 -21.14
C ILE A 384 11.74 -20.14 -21.77
N THR A 385 12.69 -19.22 -21.94
CA THR A 385 14.01 -19.50 -22.52
C THR A 385 15.06 -19.48 -21.42
N ARG A 386 15.74 -20.59 -21.20
CA ARG A 386 16.85 -20.71 -20.25
C ARG A 386 18.07 -19.93 -20.77
N THR A 387 18.64 -19.03 -19.96
CA THR A 387 19.79 -18.21 -20.41
C THR A 387 21.12 -18.64 -19.82
N GLN A 388 21.10 -19.53 -18.81
CA GLN A 388 22.29 -20.00 -18.08
C GLN A 388 22.22 -21.52 -17.83
N GLY A 389 23.32 -22.07 -17.30
CA GLY A 389 23.42 -23.49 -16.93
C GLY A 389 23.53 -24.46 -18.10
N ALA A 390 23.35 -25.75 -17.81
CA ALA A 390 23.44 -26.83 -18.80
C ALA A 390 22.37 -26.75 -19.90
N ASN A 391 21.21 -26.17 -19.56
CA ASN A 391 20.04 -26.06 -20.44
C ASN A 391 19.98 -24.69 -21.16
N LYS A 392 21.07 -23.95 -21.23
CA LYS A 392 21.11 -22.65 -21.91
C LYS A 392 20.64 -22.76 -23.36
N GLY A 393 19.66 -21.92 -23.71
CA GLY A 393 19.03 -21.89 -25.04
C GLY A 393 17.82 -22.82 -25.16
N GLU A 394 17.57 -23.68 -24.19
CA GLU A 394 16.36 -24.51 -24.17
C GLU A 394 15.11 -23.64 -23.98
N GLN A 395 14.08 -23.98 -24.72
CA GLN A 395 12.77 -23.33 -24.63
C GLN A 395 11.71 -24.28 -24.12
N GLN A 396 11.03 -23.86 -23.06
CA GLN A 396 9.87 -24.55 -22.51
C GLN A 396 8.61 -23.76 -22.83
N LYS A 397 7.60 -24.40 -23.42
CA LYS A 397 6.31 -23.79 -23.73
C LYS A 397 5.29 -24.17 -22.67
N VAL A 398 4.65 -23.20 -22.07
CA VAL A 398 3.68 -23.36 -20.99
C VAL A 398 2.37 -22.69 -21.40
N THR A 399 1.26 -23.40 -21.23
CA THR A 399 -0.07 -22.81 -21.46
C THR A 399 -0.49 -21.99 -20.25
N VAL A 400 -0.88 -20.73 -20.46
CA VAL A 400 -1.41 -19.82 -19.44
C VAL A 400 -2.74 -19.23 -19.90
N THR A 401 -3.64 -18.95 -18.97
CA THR A 401 -4.92 -18.32 -19.28
C THR A 401 -4.80 -16.81 -19.25
N CYS A 402 -5.22 -16.14 -20.31
CA CYS A 402 -5.36 -14.68 -20.35
C CYS A 402 -6.50 -14.23 -19.42
N ARG A 403 -6.20 -13.46 -18.40
CA ARG A 403 -7.18 -12.99 -17.42
C ARG A 403 -7.71 -11.58 -17.75
N LEU A 404 -7.86 -11.30 -19.03
CA LEU A 404 -8.79 -10.30 -19.55
C LEU A 404 -10.11 -11.04 -19.78
N ASP A 405 -11.10 -10.79 -18.93
CA ASP A 405 -12.29 -11.64 -18.85
C ASP A 405 -13.41 -11.16 -19.80
N THR A 406 -13.30 -9.93 -20.34
CA THR A 406 -14.29 -9.33 -21.25
C THR A 406 -13.63 -8.67 -22.47
N ALA A 407 -14.41 -8.45 -23.54
CA ALA A 407 -13.94 -7.71 -24.71
C ALA A 407 -13.59 -6.25 -24.39
N ASP A 408 -14.28 -5.64 -23.43
CA ASP A 408 -13.99 -4.29 -22.96
C ASP A 408 -12.63 -4.22 -22.25
N GLU A 409 -12.31 -5.19 -21.38
CA GLU A 409 -10.99 -5.30 -20.74
C GLU A 409 -9.86 -5.49 -21.77
N VAL A 410 -10.09 -6.28 -22.84
CA VAL A 410 -9.13 -6.40 -23.94
C VAL A 410 -8.90 -5.05 -24.61
N SER A 411 -9.98 -4.31 -24.88
CA SER A 411 -9.90 -2.99 -25.48
C SER A 411 -9.16 -1.97 -24.59
N VAL A 412 -9.43 -1.98 -23.27
CA VAL A 412 -8.70 -1.15 -22.29
C VAL A 412 -7.22 -1.50 -22.29
N TYR A 413 -6.88 -2.79 -22.24
CA TYR A 413 -5.50 -3.25 -22.27
C TYR A 413 -4.78 -2.83 -23.57
N GLN A 414 -5.40 -3.02 -24.72
CA GLN A 414 -4.84 -2.66 -26.04
C GLN A 414 -4.61 -1.15 -26.17
N ALA A 415 -5.50 -0.35 -25.61
CA ALA A 415 -5.33 1.12 -25.56
C ALA A 415 -4.16 1.58 -24.67
N GLY A 416 -3.70 0.72 -23.76
CA GLY A 416 -2.64 1.05 -22.83
C GLY A 416 -3.08 1.30 -21.38
N GLY A 417 -4.36 1.19 -21.12
CA GLY A 417 -5.01 1.38 -19.83
C GLY A 417 -6.29 2.19 -19.94
N VAL A 418 -7.01 2.31 -18.84
CA VAL A 418 -8.33 2.97 -18.83
C VAL A 418 -8.27 4.46 -19.18
N LEU A 419 -7.24 5.18 -18.71
CA LEU A 419 -7.09 6.60 -19.00
C LEU A 419 -6.73 6.83 -20.47
N GLN A 420 -5.86 6.00 -21.03
CA GLN A 420 -5.48 6.03 -22.43
C GLN A 420 -6.68 5.73 -23.32
N ARG A 421 -7.48 4.72 -22.97
CA ARG A 421 -8.72 4.42 -23.70
C ARG A 421 -9.68 5.60 -23.67
N PHE A 422 -9.90 6.19 -22.50
CA PHE A 422 -10.75 7.37 -22.37
C PHE A 422 -10.27 8.55 -23.23
N ALA A 423 -8.96 8.83 -23.23
CA ALA A 423 -8.38 9.89 -24.06
C ALA A 423 -8.55 9.61 -25.55
N GLN A 424 -8.34 8.38 -26.00
CA GLN A 424 -8.53 7.98 -27.42
C GLN A 424 -10.00 8.11 -27.84
N ASP A 425 -10.94 7.63 -27.01
CA ASP A 425 -12.37 7.74 -27.27
C ASP A 425 -12.84 9.22 -27.33
N PHE A 426 -12.30 10.07 -26.45
CA PHE A 426 -12.59 11.50 -26.44
C PHE A 426 -12.03 12.25 -27.66
N LEU A 427 -10.82 11.89 -28.10
CA LEU A 427 -10.21 12.51 -29.29
C LEU A 427 -10.80 12.01 -30.60
N ALA A 428 -11.50 10.88 -30.60
CA ALA A 428 -12.18 10.32 -31.77
C ALA A 428 -13.58 10.92 -32.02
N GLN A 429 -14.14 11.66 -31.05
CA GLN A 429 -15.39 12.42 -31.17
C GLN A 429 -15.18 13.78 -31.84
#